data_c514473355b38626c5d833b77a04cffe
#
_entry.id   c514473355b38626c5d833b77a04cffe
#
_cell.length_a   1.000
_cell.length_b   1.000
_cell.length_c   1.000
_cell.angle_alpha   90.00
_cell.angle_beta   90.00
_cell.angle_gamma   90.00
#
_symmetry.space_group_name_H-M   'P 1'
#
loop_
_entity.id
_entity.type
_entity.pdbx_description
1 polymer ?
#
loop_
_entity_poly.entity_id
_entity_poly.type
_entity_poly.pdbx_seq_one_letter_code
_entity_poly.pdbx_strand_id
1 'polypeptide(L)'
;TFINWPIRTALIVILINIATQAGAECGKLCDHYWRKTATKADVKAELGGGADIMAWNRIGGRTPLHFASTYGNPASILALLTAGAAVLVGTGKGYTSLHFAAAFGTSVKFQTLPSAGGDVNARTDERYRSLYLAASSGAF
;
A
#
# COMPACT_ATOMS: atom_id res chain seq x y z
N THR A 1 -44.31 -15.61 -9.40
CA THR A 1 -43.00 -15.62 -10.11
C THR A 1 -42.51 -14.21 -10.46
N PHE A 2 -43.39 -13.30 -10.79
CA PHE A 2 -43.02 -11.89 -11.07
C PHE A 2 -42.59 -11.10 -9.81
N ILE A 3 -43.07 -11.46 -8.64
CA ILE A 3 -42.76 -10.81 -7.35
C ILE A 3 -41.29 -11.08 -6.93
N ASN A 4 -40.70 -12.18 -7.35
CA ASN A 4 -39.32 -12.55 -6.97
C ASN A 4 -38.24 -11.90 -7.85
N TRP A 5 -38.60 -11.30 -8.97
CA TRP A 5 -37.65 -10.64 -9.86
C TRP A 5 -36.90 -9.44 -9.25
N PRO A 6 -37.63 -8.48 -8.67
CA PRO A 6 -36.96 -7.35 -8.04
C PRO A 6 -36.13 -7.72 -6.79
N ILE A 7 -36.56 -8.76 -6.05
CA ILE A 7 -35.82 -9.24 -4.88
C ILE A 7 -34.52 -9.92 -5.31
N ARG A 8 -34.53 -10.70 -6.38
CA ARG A 8 -33.32 -11.35 -6.93
C ARG A 8 -32.34 -10.33 -7.49
N THR A 9 -32.82 -9.33 -8.22
CA THR A 9 -31.95 -8.26 -8.73
C THR A 9 -31.41 -7.39 -7.61
N ALA A 10 -32.20 -7.07 -6.59
CA ALA A 10 -31.75 -6.33 -5.39
C ALA A 10 -30.71 -7.13 -4.62
N LEU A 11 -30.89 -8.46 -4.43
CA LEU A 11 -29.90 -9.33 -3.78
C LEU A 11 -28.60 -9.43 -4.58
N ILE A 12 -28.67 -9.51 -5.91
CA ILE A 12 -27.49 -9.53 -6.77
C ILE A 12 -26.75 -8.18 -6.69
N VAL A 13 -27.45 -7.07 -6.72
CA VAL A 13 -26.85 -5.73 -6.56
C VAL A 13 -26.25 -5.58 -5.17
N ILE A 14 -26.90 -6.07 -4.12
CA ILE A 14 -26.37 -6.05 -2.75
C ILE A 14 -25.14 -6.93 -2.65
N LEU A 15 -25.15 -8.13 -3.23
CA LEU A 15 -23.99 -9.03 -3.24
C LEU A 15 -22.83 -8.46 -4.06
N ILE A 16 -23.09 -7.80 -5.18
CA ILE A 16 -22.07 -7.10 -5.97
C ILE A 16 -21.51 -5.91 -5.16
N ASN A 17 -22.36 -5.13 -4.49
CA ASN A 17 -21.91 -4.05 -3.61
C ASN A 17 -21.11 -4.55 -2.40
N ILE A 18 -21.53 -5.66 -1.79
CA ILE A 18 -20.76 -6.28 -0.70
C ILE A 18 -19.43 -6.82 -1.23
N ALA A 19 -19.40 -7.43 -2.40
CA ALA A 19 -18.18 -7.89 -3.05
C ALA A 19 -17.27 -6.71 -3.44
N THR A 20 -17.83 -5.61 -3.94
CA THR A 20 -17.06 -4.39 -4.26
C THR A 20 -16.61 -3.61 -3.02
N GLN A 21 -17.37 -3.65 -1.92
CA GLN A 21 -16.95 -3.09 -0.64
C GLN A 21 -15.98 -4.00 0.12
N ALA A 22 -16.10 -5.32 -0.05
CA ALA A 22 -15.08 -6.28 0.40
C ALA A 22 -13.82 -6.26 -0.49
N GLY A 23 -13.93 -5.71 -1.70
CA GLY A 23 -12.92 -5.73 -2.74
C GLY A 23 -11.96 -4.54 -2.76
N ALA A 24 -11.98 -3.67 -1.78
CA ALA A 24 -10.90 -2.70 -1.56
C ALA A 24 -9.70 -3.34 -0.84
N GLU A 25 -9.55 -4.65 -0.96
CA GLU A 25 -8.32 -5.32 -0.57
C GLU A 25 -7.25 -5.00 -1.59
N CYS A 26 -6.07 -4.65 -1.13
CA CYS A 26 -4.96 -4.30 -2.02
C CYS A 26 -4.41 -5.48 -2.85
N GLY A 27 -5.06 -6.63 -2.80
CA GLY A 27 -4.77 -7.82 -3.62
C GLY A 27 -3.27 -8.12 -3.71
N LYS A 28 -2.78 -8.43 -4.89
CA LYS A 28 -1.35 -8.67 -5.15
C LYS A 28 -0.48 -7.45 -4.84
N LEU A 29 -1.03 -6.23 -4.91
CA LEU A 29 -0.28 -5.03 -4.54
C LEU A 29 0.15 -5.01 -3.06
N CYS A 30 -0.39 -5.85 -2.20
CA CYS A 30 0.00 -6.03 -0.80
C CYS A 30 0.65 -7.38 -0.51
N ASP A 31 0.82 -8.23 -1.50
CA ASP A 31 1.50 -9.51 -1.34
C ASP A 31 3.01 -9.30 -1.28
N HIS A 32 3.65 -9.76 -0.20
CA HIS A 32 5.08 -9.52 0.01
C HIS A 32 5.98 -10.40 -0.89
N TYR A 33 5.54 -11.59 -1.27
CA TYR A 33 6.31 -12.45 -2.18
C TYR A 33 6.28 -11.89 -3.59
N TRP A 34 5.09 -11.54 -4.07
CA TRP A 34 4.93 -10.95 -5.40
C TRP A 34 5.75 -9.66 -5.54
N ARG A 35 5.77 -8.79 -4.52
CA ARG A 35 6.50 -7.52 -4.56
C ARG A 35 8.01 -7.62 -4.61
N LYS A 36 8.60 -8.71 -4.11
CA LYS A 36 10.05 -8.92 -4.21
C LYS A 36 10.51 -9.01 -5.67
N THR A 37 9.66 -9.56 -6.53
CA THR A 37 9.97 -9.85 -7.94
C THR A 37 9.21 -8.95 -8.91
N ALA A 38 8.16 -8.25 -8.45
CA ALA A 38 7.32 -7.42 -9.29
C ALA A 38 8.11 -6.35 -10.04
N THR A 39 7.91 -6.30 -11.33
CA THR A 39 8.46 -5.25 -12.20
C THR A 39 7.51 -4.05 -12.25
N LYS A 40 7.98 -2.95 -12.85
CA LYS A 40 7.11 -1.80 -13.14
C LYS A 40 5.89 -2.19 -14.00
N ALA A 41 6.08 -3.11 -14.93
CA ALA A 41 5.00 -3.59 -15.81
C ALA A 41 3.96 -4.40 -15.02
N ASP A 42 4.38 -5.22 -14.07
CA ASP A 42 3.48 -6.01 -13.21
C ASP A 42 2.61 -5.09 -12.35
N VAL A 43 3.21 -4.08 -11.72
CA VAL A 43 2.45 -3.07 -10.93
C VAL A 43 1.44 -2.35 -11.81
N LYS A 44 1.86 -1.93 -13.02
CA LYS A 44 0.97 -1.27 -13.97
C LYS A 44 -0.17 -2.17 -14.42
N ALA A 45 0.08 -3.45 -14.64
CA ALA A 45 -0.93 -4.44 -15.03
C ALA A 45 -1.98 -4.65 -13.91
N GLU A 46 -1.55 -4.77 -12.67
CA GLU A 46 -2.48 -4.89 -11.52
C GLU A 46 -3.37 -3.63 -11.37
N LEU A 47 -2.79 -2.44 -11.49
CA LEU A 47 -3.54 -1.19 -11.45
C LEU A 47 -4.49 -1.06 -12.65
N GLY A 48 -4.07 -1.46 -13.85
CA GLY A 48 -4.91 -1.51 -15.05
C GLY A 48 -6.03 -2.55 -14.95
N GLY A 49 -5.86 -3.58 -14.16
CA GLY A 49 -6.86 -4.59 -13.82
C GLY A 49 -7.87 -4.13 -12.75
N GLY A 50 -7.74 -2.90 -12.24
CA GLY A 50 -8.68 -2.31 -11.28
C GLY A 50 -8.25 -2.44 -9.81
N ALA A 51 -6.99 -2.82 -9.53
CA ALA A 51 -6.49 -2.79 -8.16
C ALA A 51 -6.43 -1.34 -7.66
N ASP A 52 -6.88 -1.11 -6.43
CA ASP A 52 -6.87 0.23 -5.83
C ASP A 52 -5.49 0.52 -5.23
N ILE A 53 -4.81 1.53 -5.76
CA ILE A 53 -3.51 1.99 -5.30
C ILE A 53 -3.54 2.54 -3.87
N MET A 54 -4.70 2.99 -3.41
CA MET A 54 -4.92 3.54 -2.07
C MET A 54 -5.62 2.56 -1.13
N ALA A 55 -5.96 1.36 -1.61
CA ALA A 55 -6.52 0.33 -0.75
C ALA A 55 -5.61 0.08 0.46
N TRP A 56 -6.18 -0.18 1.58
CA TRP A 56 -5.45 -0.47 2.81
C TRP A 56 -5.90 -1.80 3.41
N ASN A 57 -4.96 -2.53 3.98
CA ASN A 57 -5.29 -3.78 4.62
C ASN A 57 -5.99 -3.54 5.97
N ARG A 58 -6.92 -4.41 6.33
CA ARG A 58 -7.69 -4.32 7.57
C ARG A 58 -6.83 -4.47 8.83
N ILE A 59 -5.68 -5.10 8.70
CA ILE A 59 -4.74 -5.33 9.80
C ILE A 59 -3.64 -4.27 9.72
N GLY A 60 -3.81 -3.17 10.43
CA GLY A 60 -2.80 -2.12 10.56
C GLY A 60 -2.92 -0.95 9.57
N GLY A 61 -3.87 -0.97 8.61
CA GLY A 61 -4.11 0.17 7.71
C GLY A 61 -2.96 0.46 6.73
N ARG A 62 -2.28 -0.58 6.25
CA ARG A 62 -1.15 -0.44 5.30
C ARG A 62 -1.64 -0.38 3.87
N THR A 63 -1.18 0.61 3.12
CA THR A 63 -1.40 0.74 1.68
C THR A 63 -0.37 -0.06 0.86
N PRO A 64 -0.60 -0.25 -0.46
CA PRO A 64 0.41 -0.83 -1.35
C PRO A 64 1.81 -0.22 -1.22
N LEU A 65 1.92 1.09 -1.04
CA LEU A 65 3.23 1.74 -0.90
C LEU A 65 3.93 1.36 0.42
N HIS A 66 3.20 1.17 1.52
CA HIS A 66 3.77 0.65 2.76
C HIS A 66 4.36 -0.76 2.58
N PHE A 67 3.63 -1.63 1.89
CA PHE A 67 4.12 -2.98 1.59
C PHE A 67 5.33 -2.97 0.66
N ALA A 68 5.32 -2.14 -0.39
CA ALA A 68 6.46 -1.98 -1.28
C ALA A 68 7.69 -1.47 -0.53
N SER A 69 7.52 -0.54 0.40
CA SER A 69 8.60 0.02 1.20
C SER A 69 9.23 -1.02 2.14
N THR A 70 8.42 -1.96 2.65
CA THR A 70 8.90 -3.04 3.50
C THR A 70 9.58 -4.16 2.69
N TYR A 71 8.85 -4.73 1.74
CA TYR A 71 9.19 -6.00 1.09
C TYR A 71 9.55 -5.84 -0.40
N GLY A 72 9.13 -4.75 -1.03
CA GLY A 72 9.29 -4.54 -2.47
C GLY A 72 10.72 -4.22 -2.89
N ASN A 73 10.91 -4.13 -4.19
CA ASN A 73 12.11 -3.60 -4.80
C ASN A 73 11.94 -2.11 -5.18
N PRO A 74 13.02 -1.36 -5.46
CA PRO A 74 12.90 0.05 -5.83
C PRO A 74 12.03 0.33 -7.05
N ALA A 75 11.96 -0.60 -8.01
CA ALA A 75 11.15 -0.45 -9.21
C ALA A 75 9.65 -0.47 -8.90
N SER A 76 9.19 -1.32 -7.96
CA SER A 76 7.80 -1.35 -7.51
C SER A 76 7.41 -0.09 -6.73
N ILE A 77 8.32 0.46 -5.92
CA ILE A 77 8.11 1.74 -5.23
C ILE A 77 7.92 2.87 -6.24
N LEU A 78 8.85 3.00 -7.21
CA LEU A 78 8.78 4.02 -8.25
C LEU A 78 7.52 3.88 -9.10
N ALA A 79 7.10 2.65 -9.43
CA ALA A 79 5.88 2.41 -10.19
C ALA A 79 4.63 2.89 -9.45
N LEU A 80 4.52 2.61 -8.16
CA LEU A 80 3.42 3.08 -7.33
C LEU A 80 3.42 4.61 -7.18
N LEU A 81 4.58 5.22 -6.93
CA LEU A 81 4.70 6.69 -6.84
C LEU A 81 4.34 7.36 -8.17
N THR A 82 4.81 6.83 -9.30
CA THR A 82 4.45 7.34 -10.64
C THR A 82 2.96 7.20 -10.93
N ALA A 83 2.31 6.18 -10.39
CA ALA A 83 0.87 5.96 -10.52
C ALA A 83 0.03 6.79 -9.53
N GLY A 84 0.66 7.61 -8.68
CA GLY A 84 -0.02 8.53 -7.76
C GLY A 84 -0.24 7.98 -6.35
N ALA A 85 0.51 6.97 -5.90
CA ALA A 85 0.43 6.52 -4.51
C ALA A 85 0.79 7.65 -3.54
N ALA A 86 -0.03 7.86 -2.51
CA ALA A 86 0.17 8.93 -1.54
C ALA A 86 1.30 8.58 -0.56
N VAL A 87 2.41 9.31 -0.65
CA VAL A 87 3.65 9.06 0.12
C VAL A 87 3.52 9.44 1.60
N LEU A 88 2.64 10.39 1.92
CA LEU A 88 2.47 10.93 3.28
C LEU A 88 1.45 10.17 4.14
N VAL A 89 0.71 9.25 3.56
CA VAL A 89 -0.31 8.48 4.30
C VAL A 89 0.37 7.62 5.36
N GLY A 90 -0.13 7.71 6.59
CA GLY A 90 0.28 6.87 7.71
C GLY A 90 -0.68 5.71 7.97
N THR A 91 -0.19 4.66 8.58
CA THR A 91 -1.00 3.57 9.15
C THR A 91 -1.81 4.06 10.34
N GLY A 92 -2.67 3.21 10.93
CA GLY A 92 -3.41 3.54 12.15
C GLY A 92 -2.55 3.92 13.37
N LYS A 93 -1.23 3.69 13.31
CA LYS A 93 -0.24 4.11 14.31
C LYS A 93 0.71 5.21 13.80
N GLY A 94 0.38 5.86 12.70
CA GLY A 94 1.16 6.97 12.13
C GLY A 94 2.45 6.55 11.39
N TYR A 95 2.65 5.27 11.09
CA TYR A 95 3.81 4.82 10.30
C TYR A 95 3.60 5.13 8.82
N THR A 96 4.43 5.97 8.25
CA THR A 96 4.46 6.26 6.80
C THR A 96 5.31 5.23 6.05
N SER A 97 5.22 5.23 4.73
CA SER A 97 6.08 4.38 3.89
C SER A 97 7.57 4.59 4.15
N LEU A 98 7.97 5.82 4.52
CA LEU A 98 9.36 6.14 4.86
C LEU A 98 9.81 5.46 6.16
N HIS A 99 8.93 5.35 7.16
CA HIS A 99 9.22 4.59 8.38
C HIS A 99 9.48 3.10 8.07
N PHE A 100 8.67 2.50 7.19
CA PHE A 100 8.87 1.12 6.79
C PHE A 100 10.15 0.92 5.96
N ALA A 101 10.46 1.83 5.05
CA ALA A 101 11.71 1.78 4.29
C ALA A 101 12.94 1.93 5.19
N ALA A 102 12.84 2.76 6.22
CA ALA A 102 13.90 2.94 7.22
C ALA A 102 14.12 1.70 8.09
N ALA A 103 13.02 1.06 8.55
CA ALA A 103 13.10 -0.08 9.45
C ALA A 103 13.48 -1.40 8.75
N PHE A 104 13.02 -1.61 7.51
CA PHE A 104 13.09 -2.90 6.82
C PHE A 104 13.64 -2.80 5.40
N GLY A 105 13.86 -1.60 4.92
CA GLY A 105 14.30 -1.34 3.57
C GLY A 105 15.81 -1.39 3.40
N THR A 106 16.24 -1.01 2.21
CA THR A 106 17.62 -0.72 1.89
C THR A 106 17.80 0.79 1.79
N SER A 107 19.03 1.27 1.84
CA SER A 107 19.34 2.70 1.66
C SER A 107 18.73 3.27 0.36
N VAL A 108 18.70 2.48 -0.71
CA VAL A 108 18.09 2.88 -1.99
C VAL A 108 16.59 3.14 -1.84
N LYS A 109 15.85 2.26 -1.15
CA LYS A 109 14.41 2.46 -0.92
C LYS A 109 14.14 3.66 -0.05
N PHE A 110 14.96 3.86 1.00
CA PHE A 110 14.85 5.01 1.87
C PHE A 110 15.07 6.33 1.12
N GLN A 111 16.02 6.40 0.20
CA GLN A 111 16.30 7.60 -0.58
C GLN A 111 15.23 7.94 -1.62
N THR A 112 14.52 6.94 -2.14
CA THR A 112 13.49 7.13 -3.17
C THR A 112 12.27 7.90 -2.66
N LEU A 113 11.85 7.66 -1.41
CA LEU A 113 10.62 8.22 -0.86
C LEU A 113 10.70 9.73 -0.55
N PRO A 114 11.77 10.28 0.04
CA PRO A 114 11.90 11.73 0.22
C PRO A 114 11.89 12.51 -1.09
N SER A 115 12.52 11.97 -2.15
CA SER A 115 12.51 12.58 -3.48
C SER A 115 11.10 12.67 -4.07
N ALA A 116 10.18 11.82 -3.64
CA ALA A 116 8.77 11.83 -4.01
C ALA A 116 7.88 12.64 -3.04
N GLY A 117 8.47 13.41 -2.13
CA GLY A 117 7.74 14.25 -1.16
C GLY A 117 7.50 13.58 0.20
N GLY A 118 8.16 12.47 0.51
CA GLY A 118 8.09 11.84 1.83
C GLY A 118 8.67 12.74 2.91
N ASP A 119 7.94 12.90 4.03
CA ASP A 119 8.39 13.74 5.14
C ASP A 119 9.35 12.96 6.04
N VAL A 120 10.64 13.32 5.98
CA VAL A 120 11.71 12.73 6.82
C VAL A 120 11.55 13.04 8.31
N ASN A 121 10.75 14.04 8.65
CA ASN A 121 10.46 14.44 10.03
C ASN A 121 9.13 13.91 10.56
N ALA A 122 8.37 13.19 9.72
CA ALA A 122 7.13 12.56 10.15
C ALA A 122 7.37 11.71 11.41
N ARG A 123 6.41 11.74 12.33
CA ARG A 123 6.45 11.00 13.58
C ARG A 123 5.30 10.02 13.66
N THR A 124 5.58 8.85 14.19
CA THR A 124 4.55 7.90 14.60
C THR A 124 3.81 8.40 15.85
N ASP A 125 2.75 7.73 16.26
CA ASP A 125 2.03 8.02 17.51
C ASP A 125 2.97 7.91 18.72
N GLU A 126 3.95 7.03 18.68
CA GLU A 126 5.01 6.88 19.68
C GLU A 126 6.16 7.89 19.51
N ARG A 127 5.99 8.88 18.60
CA ARG A 127 6.92 9.95 18.26
C ARG A 127 8.25 9.50 17.62
N TYR A 128 8.32 8.27 17.10
CA TYR A 128 9.50 7.81 16.37
C TYR A 128 9.57 8.48 14.99
N ARG A 129 10.76 8.93 14.63
CA ARG A 129 11.10 9.35 13.27
C ARG A 129 11.68 8.17 12.49
N SER A 130 11.57 8.23 11.16
CA SER A 130 12.14 7.20 10.29
C SER A 130 13.64 6.97 10.54
N LEU A 131 14.38 8.02 10.81
CA LEU A 131 15.83 7.93 11.09
C LEU A 131 16.14 7.15 12.39
N TYR A 132 15.30 7.30 13.42
CA TYR A 132 15.42 6.50 14.64
C TYR A 132 15.21 5.00 14.37
N LEU A 133 14.21 4.67 13.54
CA LEU A 133 13.97 3.28 13.15
C LEU A 133 15.11 2.71 12.32
N ALA A 134 15.69 3.49 11.43
CA ALA A 134 16.86 3.10 10.65
C ALA A 134 18.07 2.79 11.55
N ALA A 135 18.35 3.66 12.50
CA ALA A 135 19.44 3.47 13.45
C ALA A 135 19.23 2.24 14.35
N SER A 136 17.98 2.01 14.81
CA SER A 136 17.65 0.87 15.67
C SER A 136 17.68 -0.47 14.94
N SER A 137 17.40 -0.48 13.64
CA SER A 137 17.41 -1.69 12.80
C SER A 137 18.80 -2.04 12.26
N GLY A 138 19.78 -1.16 12.39
CA GLY A 138 21.10 -1.34 11.78
C GLY A 138 21.09 -1.28 10.24
N ALA A 139 20.14 -0.55 9.67
CA ALA A 139 19.93 -0.49 8.21
C ALA A 139 20.98 0.38 7.47
N PHE A 140 21.88 1.03 8.20
CA PHE A 140 22.96 1.87 7.68
C PHE A 140 24.30 1.51 8.29
#